data_ef0cbd76a692bd1dc823fcf77102004c
#
_entry.id   ef0cbd76a692bd1dc823fcf77102004c
#
_cell.length_a   1.000
_cell.length_b   1.000
_cell.length_c   1.000
_cell.angle_alpha   90.00
_cell.angle_beta   90.00
_cell.angle_gamma   90.00
#
_symmetry.space_group_name_H-M   'P 1'
#
loop_
_entity.id
_entity.type
_entity.pdbx_description
1 polymer ?
#
loop_
_entity_poly.entity_id
_entity_poly.type
_entity_poly.pdbx_seq_one_letter_code
_entity_poly.pdbx_strand_id
1 'polypeptide(L)'
;MPSKKPFALAVDDEPADLESVRQVLANAGYHVLTASDAKSAMEIFQRHADKIEVLVTDVAMSPVGGYDLAAVLVKLKPDLHVTFVSAYSGSLAFRYSGVPTFPFALVAKPYSPQDLLAKIRPEREKVRSAGSGASTED
;
A
#
# COMPACT_ATOMS: atom_id res chain seq x y z
N MET A 1 -15.73 -20.88 9.39
CA MET A 1 -15.80 -19.43 9.31
C MET A 1 -15.10 -18.91 8.09
N PRO A 2 -15.83 -18.31 7.22
CA PRO A 2 -15.17 -17.74 6.06
C PRO A 2 -14.29 -16.59 6.49
N SER A 3 -13.10 -16.56 5.95
CA SER A 3 -12.21 -15.45 6.24
C SER A 3 -12.65 -14.25 5.44
N LYS A 4 -12.60 -13.13 6.07
CA LYS A 4 -12.89 -11.89 5.38
C LYS A 4 -11.72 -11.53 4.51
N LYS A 5 -12.02 -11.01 3.33
CA LYS A 5 -10.99 -10.47 2.49
C LYS A 5 -10.43 -9.20 3.14
N PRO A 6 -9.12 -9.05 3.16
CA PRO A 6 -8.55 -7.80 3.64
C PRO A 6 -8.85 -6.67 2.65
N PHE A 7 -8.95 -5.46 3.18
CA PHE A 7 -9.16 -4.29 2.35
C PHE A 7 -7.84 -3.62 2.05
N ALA A 8 -7.70 -3.14 0.82
CA ALA A 8 -6.55 -2.36 0.39
C ALA A 8 -7.04 -1.05 -0.19
N LEU A 9 -6.33 0.03 0.11
CA LEU A 9 -6.60 1.33 -0.47
C LEU A 9 -5.50 1.64 -1.47
N ALA A 10 -5.89 1.83 -2.73
CA ALA A 10 -4.96 2.13 -3.81
C ALA A 10 -5.16 3.58 -4.23
N VAL A 11 -4.08 4.33 -4.33
CA VAL A 11 -4.14 5.77 -4.62
C VAL A 11 -3.14 6.11 -5.71
N ASP A 12 -3.63 6.73 -6.78
CA ASP A 12 -2.78 7.18 -7.87
C ASP A 12 -3.58 8.19 -8.68
N ASP A 13 -2.95 9.30 -9.06
CA ASP A 13 -3.65 10.31 -9.85
C ASP A 13 -3.63 10.00 -11.35
N GLU A 14 -2.93 8.96 -11.75
CA GLU A 14 -2.94 8.49 -13.13
C GLU A 14 -3.92 7.33 -13.26
N PRO A 15 -5.01 7.49 -14.02
CA PRO A 15 -6.06 6.46 -14.06
C PRO A 15 -5.59 5.09 -14.50
N ALA A 16 -4.68 5.03 -15.49
CA ALA A 16 -4.20 3.75 -15.97
C ALA A 16 -3.38 3.02 -14.90
N ASP A 17 -2.55 3.77 -14.18
CA ASP A 17 -1.75 3.18 -13.11
C ASP A 17 -2.64 2.73 -11.96
N LEU A 18 -3.65 3.52 -11.63
CA LEU A 18 -4.58 3.15 -10.56
C LEU A 18 -5.31 1.86 -10.91
N GLU A 19 -5.77 1.74 -12.14
CA GLU A 19 -6.47 0.53 -12.58
C GLU A 19 -5.55 -0.68 -12.53
N SER A 20 -4.28 -0.50 -12.90
CA SER A 20 -3.32 -1.60 -12.85
C SER A 20 -3.13 -2.12 -11.42
N VAL A 21 -2.95 -1.20 -10.47
CA VAL A 21 -2.82 -1.61 -9.07
C VAL A 21 -4.09 -2.29 -8.58
N ARG A 22 -5.25 -1.71 -8.93
CA ARG A 22 -6.51 -2.29 -8.50
C ARG A 22 -6.65 -3.73 -8.96
N GLN A 23 -6.32 -4.00 -10.24
CA GLN A 23 -6.43 -5.34 -10.77
C GLN A 23 -5.50 -6.33 -10.07
N VAL A 24 -4.27 -5.91 -9.84
CA VAL A 24 -3.30 -6.78 -9.16
C VAL A 24 -3.82 -7.15 -7.77
N LEU A 25 -4.27 -6.16 -7.03
CA LEU A 25 -4.74 -6.40 -5.66
C LEU A 25 -6.02 -7.21 -5.63
N ALA A 26 -6.97 -6.90 -6.52
CA ALA A 26 -8.23 -7.63 -6.56
C ALA A 26 -8.00 -9.10 -6.91
N ASN A 27 -7.11 -9.35 -7.87
CA ASN A 27 -6.79 -10.72 -8.25
C ASN A 27 -6.08 -11.48 -7.13
N ALA A 28 -5.45 -10.77 -6.22
CA ALA A 28 -4.77 -11.38 -5.08
C ALA A 28 -5.69 -11.58 -3.87
N GLY A 29 -6.96 -11.20 -3.97
CA GLY A 29 -7.92 -11.48 -2.92
C GLY A 29 -8.25 -10.31 -2.02
N TYR A 30 -7.87 -9.10 -2.40
CA TYR A 30 -8.20 -7.92 -1.61
C TYR A 30 -9.53 -7.30 -2.07
N HIS A 31 -10.26 -6.73 -1.11
CA HIS A 31 -11.27 -5.73 -1.44
C HIS A 31 -10.53 -4.43 -1.69
N VAL A 32 -10.61 -3.90 -2.90
CA VAL A 32 -9.82 -2.74 -3.26
C VAL A 32 -10.69 -1.50 -3.31
N LEU A 33 -10.31 -0.51 -2.51
CA LEU A 33 -10.90 0.82 -2.57
C LEU A 33 -9.89 1.70 -3.30
N THR A 34 -10.37 2.56 -4.17
CA THR A 34 -9.46 3.37 -4.99
C THR A 34 -9.75 4.85 -4.79
N ALA A 35 -8.71 5.64 -4.91
CA ALA A 35 -8.81 7.10 -4.84
C ALA A 35 -7.83 7.70 -5.82
N SER A 36 -8.20 8.81 -6.43
CA SER A 36 -7.32 9.47 -7.41
C SER A 36 -6.55 10.65 -6.83
N ASP A 37 -6.77 10.95 -5.55
CA ASP A 37 -6.00 11.99 -4.87
C ASP A 37 -6.01 11.72 -3.36
N ALA A 38 -5.18 12.48 -2.66
CA ALA A 38 -5.03 12.27 -1.22
C ALA A 38 -6.29 12.61 -0.44
N LYS A 39 -7.02 13.63 -0.87
CA LYS A 39 -8.24 14.04 -0.17
C LYS A 39 -9.28 12.91 -0.21
N SER A 40 -9.53 12.38 -1.39
CA SER A 40 -10.47 11.26 -1.53
C SER A 40 -10.00 10.04 -0.75
N ALA A 41 -8.69 9.79 -0.77
CA ALA A 41 -8.13 8.67 -0.04
C ALA A 41 -8.38 8.81 1.45
N MET A 42 -8.20 10.00 2.00
CA MET A 42 -8.44 10.22 3.42
C MET A 42 -9.90 10.02 3.78
N GLU A 43 -10.80 10.50 2.94
CA GLU A 43 -12.24 10.32 3.18
C GLU A 43 -12.62 8.84 3.18
N ILE A 44 -12.08 8.09 2.24
CA ILE A 44 -12.33 6.66 2.16
C ILE A 44 -11.74 5.95 3.37
N PHE A 45 -10.52 6.33 3.74
CA PHE A 45 -9.86 5.71 4.88
C PHE A 45 -10.65 5.93 6.17
N GLN A 46 -11.17 7.13 6.37
CA GLN A 46 -11.92 7.43 7.58
C GLN A 46 -13.17 6.56 7.71
N ARG A 47 -13.79 6.22 6.58
CA ARG A 47 -14.98 5.39 6.61
C ARG A 47 -14.68 3.91 6.83
N HIS A 48 -13.47 3.47 6.50
CA HIS A 48 -13.14 2.04 6.50
C HIS A 48 -11.86 1.74 7.25
N ALA A 49 -11.44 2.61 8.17
CA ALA A 49 -10.13 2.50 8.81
C ALA A 49 -9.93 1.14 9.50
N ASP A 50 -10.97 0.62 10.11
CA ASP A 50 -10.87 -0.65 10.81
C ASP A 50 -10.70 -1.85 9.88
N LYS A 51 -10.96 -1.67 8.60
CA LYS A 51 -10.89 -2.76 7.64
C LYS A 51 -9.68 -2.67 6.71
N ILE A 52 -9.16 -1.47 6.48
CA ILE A 52 -8.06 -1.28 5.52
C ILE A 52 -6.76 -1.71 6.19
N GLU A 53 -6.10 -2.71 5.59
CA GLU A 53 -4.85 -3.23 6.10
C GLU A 53 -3.65 -2.77 5.30
N VAL A 54 -3.86 -2.39 4.04
CA VAL A 54 -2.78 -2.09 3.11
C VAL A 54 -3.09 -0.79 2.39
N LEU A 55 -2.08 0.06 2.29
CA LEU A 55 -2.12 1.26 1.46
C LEU A 55 -1.07 1.10 0.37
N VAL A 56 -1.50 1.25 -0.88
CA VAL A 56 -0.58 1.29 -2.02
C VAL A 56 -0.79 2.65 -2.68
N THR A 57 0.23 3.49 -2.64
CA THR A 57 0.10 4.85 -3.16
C THR A 57 1.30 5.26 -3.99
N ASP A 58 1.02 5.99 -5.07
CA ASP A 58 2.07 6.67 -5.80
C ASP A 58 2.70 7.72 -4.88
N VAL A 59 4.01 7.90 -4.99
CA VAL A 59 4.69 8.92 -4.19
C VAL A 59 4.38 10.31 -4.74
N ALA A 60 4.48 10.47 -6.04
CA ALA A 60 4.38 11.80 -6.67
C ALA A 60 2.95 12.08 -7.12
N MET A 61 2.21 12.76 -6.28
CA MET A 61 0.86 13.22 -6.60
C MET A 61 0.73 14.67 -6.22
N SER A 62 -0.27 15.34 -6.76
CA SER A 62 -0.57 16.73 -6.46
C SER A 62 -2.02 16.88 -6.06
N PRO A 63 -2.36 17.82 -5.18
CA PRO A 63 -1.46 18.73 -4.47
C PRO A 63 -0.76 18.09 -3.27
N VAL A 64 -1.24 16.94 -2.80
CA VAL A 64 -0.64 16.25 -1.67
C VAL A 64 -0.04 14.95 -2.15
N GLY A 65 1.22 14.70 -1.87
CA GLY A 65 1.91 13.51 -2.31
C GLY A 65 1.59 12.29 -1.48
N GLY A 66 2.01 11.14 -2.00
CA GLY A 66 1.74 9.89 -1.32
C GLY A 66 2.45 9.76 0.02
N TYR A 67 3.64 10.35 0.14
CA TYR A 67 4.34 10.34 1.41
C TYR A 67 3.51 11.02 2.51
N ASP A 68 3.05 12.24 2.22
CA ASP A 68 2.29 12.99 3.21
C ASP A 68 0.98 12.28 3.55
N LEU A 69 0.33 11.71 2.55
CA LEU A 69 -0.88 10.92 2.80
C LEU A 69 -0.58 9.76 3.72
N ALA A 70 0.46 8.98 3.41
CA ALA A 70 0.82 7.82 4.21
C ALA A 70 1.18 8.21 5.63
N ALA A 71 1.89 9.33 5.80
CA ALA A 71 2.27 9.78 7.13
C ALA A 71 1.06 10.06 8.00
N VAL A 72 0.02 10.66 7.42
CA VAL A 72 -1.21 10.91 8.17
C VAL A 72 -1.92 9.61 8.50
N LEU A 73 -2.04 8.71 7.53
CA LEU A 73 -2.77 7.47 7.74
C LEU A 73 -2.07 6.55 8.73
N VAL A 74 -0.75 6.53 8.73
CA VAL A 74 0.00 5.73 9.69
C VAL A 74 -0.20 6.24 11.11
N LYS A 75 -0.34 7.57 11.28
CA LYS A 75 -0.66 8.09 12.60
C LYS A 75 -2.01 7.62 13.09
N LEU A 76 -2.97 7.51 12.17
CA LEU A 76 -4.30 7.05 12.51
C LEU A 76 -4.36 5.54 12.72
N LYS A 77 -3.50 4.81 12.02
CA LYS A 77 -3.49 3.34 12.10
C LYS A 77 -2.04 2.86 12.01
N PRO A 78 -1.34 2.77 13.14
CA PRO A 78 0.11 2.47 13.12
C PRO A 78 0.49 1.14 12.51
N ASP A 79 -0.42 0.17 12.46
CA ASP A 79 -0.12 -1.13 11.87
C ASP A 79 -0.50 -1.22 10.39
N LEU A 80 -0.84 -0.09 9.77
CA LEU A 80 -1.13 -0.04 8.34
C LEU A 80 0.12 -0.40 7.55
N HIS A 81 -0.01 -1.35 6.62
CA HIS A 81 1.10 -1.71 5.76
C HIS A 81 1.14 -0.75 4.58
N VAL A 82 2.27 -0.06 4.40
CA VAL A 82 2.40 0.96 3.37
C VAL A 82 3.36 0.50 2.28
N THR A 83 2.90 0.56 1.04
CA THR A 83 3.73 0.32 -0.13
C THR A 83 3.63 1.53 -1.05
N PHE A 84 4.78 2.13 -1.34
CA PHE A 84 4.85 3.22 -2.31
C PHE A 84 5.19 2.67 -3.69
N VAL A 85 4.61 3.28 -4.70
CA VAL A 85 4.92 2.96 -6.09
C VAL A 85 5.47 4.25 -6.71
N SER A 86 6.58 4.15 -7.43
CA SER A 86 7.23 5.36 -7.93
C SER A 86 7.91 5.11 -9.26
N ALA A 87 7.93 6.15 -10.11
CA ALA A 87 8.71 6.11 -11.33
C ALA A 87 10.21 6.13 -11.03
N TYR A 88 10.58 6.54 -9.82
CA TYR A 88 11.97 6.55 -9.38
C TYR A 88 12.18 5.49 -8.34
N SER A 89 13.41 4.98 -8.23
CA SER A 89 13.72 3.93 -7.26
C SER A 89 14.64 4.45 -6.17
N GLY A 90 14.66 3.72 -5.07
CA GLY A 90 15.53 4.05 -3.94
C GLY A 90 15.22 5.43 -3.38
N SER A 91 16.24 6.10 -2.89
CA SER A 91 16.05 7.40 -2.25
C SER A 91 15.55 8.48 -3.21
N LEU A 92 15.71 8.28 -4.53
CA LEU A 92 15.20 9.26 -5.49
C LEU A 92 13.69 9.39 -5.45
N ALA A 93 12.98 8.33 -5.03
CA ALA A 93 11.53 8.39 -4.94
C ALA A 93 11.08 9.45 -3.94
N PHE A 94 11.91 9.78 -2.97
CA PHE A 94 11.54 10.69 -1.88
C PHE A 94 12.37 11.96 -1.87
N ARG A 95 12.90 12.36 -3.04
CA ARG A 95 13.83 13.49 -3.08
C ARG A 95 13.25 14.80 -2.56
N TYR A 96 11.94 14.96 -2.65
CA TYR A 96 11.30 16.21 -2.25
C TYR A 96 10.61 16.11 -0.90
N SER A 97 10.28 14.92 -0.45
CA SER A 97 9.55 14.74 0.81
C SER A 97 10.41 14.20 1.94
N GLY A 98 11.58 13.66 1.60
CA GLY A 98 12.37 12.95 2.59
C GLY A 98 11.94 11.50 2.72
N VAL A 99 12.85 10.66 3.21
CA VAL A 99 12.56 9.23 3.36
C VAL A 99 11.62 9.05 4.55
N PRO A 100 10.59 8.20 4.42
CA PRO A 100 9.65 8.00 5.52
C PRO A 100 10.34 7.45 6.78
N THR A 101 9.82 7.85 7.94
CA THR A 101 10.32 7.36 9.21
C THR A 101 9.54 6.17 9.75
N PHE A 102 8.50 5.78 9.06
CA PHE A 102 7.70 4.60 9.39
C PHE A 102 8.06 3.46 8.43
N PRO A 103 7.76 2.21 8.78
CA PRO A 103 8.04 1.09 7.88
C PRO A 103 7.28 1.20 6.57
N PHE A 104 7.95 0.90 5.48
CA PHE A 104 7.33 0.98 4.17
C PHE A 104 8.03 0.05 3.19
N ALA A 105 7.35 -0.26 2.08
CA ALA A 105 7.95 -0.92 0.94
C ALA A 105 7.90 0.03 -0.24
N LEU A 106 8.80 -0.15 -1.20
CA LEU A 106 8.87 0.69 -2.38
C LEU A 106 8.99 -0.18 -3.61
N VAL A 107 8.14 0.07 -4.60
CA VAL A 107 8.13 -0.66 -5.86
C VAL A 107 8.32 0.35 -6.99
N ALA A 108 9.30 0.10 -7.86
CA ALA A 108 9.57 1.01 -8.98
C ALA A 108 8.65 0.67 -10.15
N LYS A 109 8.21 1.70 -10.84
CA LYS A 109 7.46 1.54 -12.09
C LYS A 109 8.45 1.44 -13.25
N PRO A 110 8.18 0.62 -14.25
CA PRO A 110 7.08 -0.34 -14.32
C PRO A 110 7.37 -1.57 -13.47
N TYR A 111 6.33 -2.23 -13.02
CA TYR A 111 6.49 -3.42 -12.19
C TYR A 111 5.61 -4.53 -12.74
N SER A 112 5.98 -5.77 -12.41
CA SER A 112 5.09 -6.90 -12.70
C SER A 112 4.14 -7.08 -11.52
N PRO A 113 3.00 -7.75 -11.73
CA PRO A 113 2.12 -8.08 -10.60
C PRO A 113 2.86 -8.80 -9.48
N GLN A 114 3.79 -9.69 -9.84
CA GLN A 114 4.57 -10.42 -8.85
C GLN A 114 5.44 -9.50 -8.02
N ASP A 115 6.05 -8.48 -8.67
CA ASP A 115 6.89 -7.52 -7.96
C ASP A 115 6.08 -6.78 -6.90
N LEU A 116 4.90 -6.31 -7.28
CA LEU A 116 4.06 -5.57 -6.34
C LEU A 116 3.62 -6.47 -5.20
N LEU A 117 3.13 -7.66 -5.52
CA LEU A 117 2.63 -8.57 -4.49
C LEU A 117 3.73 -9.06 -3.57
N ALA A 118 4.96 -9.18 -4.08
CA ALA A 118 6.09 -9.59 -3.25
C ALA A 118 6.37 -8.58 -2.15
N LYS A 119 6.08 -7.30 -2.40
CA LYS A 119 6.30 -6.26 -1.39
C LYS A 119 5.15 -6.17 -0.39
N ILE A 120 3.98 -6.66 -0.75
CA ILE A 120 2.81 -6.60 0.13
C ILE A 120 2.65 -7.89 0.92
N ARG A 121 2.75 -9.03 0.26
CA ARG A 121 2.48 -10.33 0.88
C ARG A 121 3.50 -10.80 1.90
N PRO A 122 4.80 -10.55 1.74
CA PRO A 122 5.76 -11.12 2.68
C PRO A 122 5.47 -10.77 4.13
N GLU A 123 4.98 -9.57 4.37
CA GLU A 123 4.64 -9.15 5.73
C GLU A 123 3.57 -10.05 6.32
N ARG A 124 2.51 -10.29 5.56
CA ARG A 124 1.40 -11.11 6.02
C ARG A 124 1.81 -12.56 6.15
N GLU A 125 2.62 -13.04 5.22
CA GLU A 125 3.07 -14.42 5.26
C GLU A 125 4.02 -14.67 6.41
N LYS A 126 4.87 -13.69 6.72
CA LYS A 126 5.76 -13.81 7.85
C LYS A 126 4.99 -13.90 9.15
N VAL A 127 3.98 -13.05 9.31
CA VAL A 127 3.15 -13.08 10.51
C VAL A 127 2.46 -14.42 10.62
N ARG A 128 1.94 -14.94 9.51
CA ARG A 128 1.25 -16.21 9.52
C ARG A 128 2.19 -17.35 9.87
N SER A 129 3.39 -17.34 9.31
CA SER A 129 4.37 -18.38 9.61
C SER A 129 4.75 -18.36 11.08
N ALA A 130 4.99 -17.17 11.60
CA ALA A 130 5.31 -17.05 13.02
C ALA A 130 4.16 -17.57 13.89
N GLY A 131 2.93 -17.25 13.46
CA GLY A 131 1.78 -17.73 14.18
C GLY A 131 1.61 -19.22 14.13
N SER A 132 2.03 -19.85 13.04
CA SER A 132 1.93 -21.30 12.94
C SER A 132 3.04 -22.02 13.70
N GLY A 133 4.06 -21.30 14.12
CA GLY A 133 5.14 -21.87 14.91
C GLY A 133 6.16 -22.63 14.08
N ALA A 134 6.00 -22.64 12.86
CA ALA A 134 6.97 -23.37 12.08
C ALA A 134 8.07 -22.49 11.67
N SER A 135 8.36 -22.50 11.71
CA SER A 135 9.04 -21.99 11.27
C SER A 135 9.85 -21.98 10.63
N THR A 136 10.06 -22.08 10.42
CA THR A 136 10.73 -22.00 9.93
C THR A 136 10.99 -21.80 8.98
N GLU A 137 10.98 -21.56 8.78
CA GLU A 137 11.29 -21.29 7.96
C GLU A 137 11.47 -20.68 7.51
N ASP A 138 11.36 -20.39 7.57
CA ASP A 138 11.44 -19.62 7.10
C ASP A 138 11.60 -19.19 6.60
#